data_38333c89b49977b4b2d05fd6a25d6f37
#
_entry.id   38333c89b49977b4b2d05fd6a25d6f37
#
_cell.length_a   1.000
_cell.length_b   1.000
_cell.length_c   1.000
_cell.angle_alpha   90.00
_cell.angle_beta   90.00
_cell.angle_gamma   90.00
#
_symmetry.space_group_name_H-M   'P 1'
#
loop_
_entity.id
_entity.type
_entity.pdbx_description
1 polymer ?
#
loop_
_entity_poly.entity_id
_entity_poly.type
_entity_poly.pdbx_seq_one_letter_code
_entity_poly.pdbx_strand_id
1 'polypeptide(L)'
;MREFERALERGEDTLVATFVLGELRKIVRESDDTQPRSDDPARLLFRSIEPFLADGSTPLRPGQIRRTSLLPVWQWLLREGAPEQAGEFEAMLGRAGDGQPSPQVDAAVRKLQLAAADAIQKITGPTAGGDKQRALSRVGSPNVVEDLLPIAALLQARDALDTLNGRLPSYLRAFGESQIASASSALNVPSLQTPLLLPFALSLVMQRLSSPWQIIRLAVKMAASDDEIRVAATPYGVAVTVALHDLSCLAASLRADIRRGHFANVAENLKTLHDGVRGLRTELDLRSDSSWRKQLTSIRAEISNALQSEIDSVPGRVRRILRQKADKDILAGARIDAGDVDEVAALIDFVAVCRTYASELAINEVTLRTYSDLQQYVEQTTEALVQSLRGGDPRARPYRQAQVSAAVRFCEVLFGRDYASLMSRAAENALTGERKSSRAS
;
A
#
# COMPACT_ATOMS: atom_id res chain seq x y z
N MET A 1 8.46 7.97 -2.58
CA MET A 1 9.71 8.43 -1.98
C MET A 1 10.18 7.54 -0.84
N ARG A 2 9.42 7.32 0.25
CA ARG A 2 9.82 6.42 1.37
C ARG A 2 10.09 4.96 0.95
N GLU A 3 9.35 4.40 0.01
CA GLU A 3 9.61 3.05 -0.53
C GLU A 3 10.87 3.00 -1.37
N PHE A 4 11.14 4.06 -2.12
CA PHE A 4 12.35 4.21 -2.90
C PHE A 4 13.57 4.44 -1.99
N GLU A 5 13.45 5.27 -0.93
CA GLU A 5 14.46 5.40 0.13
C GLU A 5 14.81 4.04 0.75
N ARG A 6 13.80 3.24 1.09
CA ARG A 6 14.00 1.87 1.62
C ARG A 6 14.63 0.91 0.60
N ALA A 7 14.29 1.04 -0.68
CA ALA A 7 14.87 0.21 -1.74
C ALA A 7 16.34 0.57 -1.99
N LEU A 8 16.69 1.86 -1.92
CA LEU A 8 18.06 2.35 -2.08
C LEU A 8 18.95 2.05 -0.87
N GLU A 9 18.40 2.10 0.34
CA GLU A 9 19.11 1.70 1.57
C GLU A 9 19.49 0.20 1.60
N ARG A 10 18.89 -0.61 0.72
CA ARG A 10 19.23 -2.04 0.52
C ARG A 10 20.38 -2.27 -0.48
N GLY A 11 20.73 -1.25 -1.26
CA GLY A 11 21.81 -1.31 -2.24
C GLY A 11 23.18 -1.13 -1.58
N GLU A 12 24.22 -1.82 -2.09
CA GLU A 12 25.60 -1.67 -1.62
C GLU A 12 26.23 -0.31 -2.00
N ASP A 13 25.53 0.50 -2.83
CA ASP A 13 26.05 1.76 -3.37
C ASP A 13 25.34 2.98 -2.75
N THR A 14 25.80 3.37 -1.56
CA THR A 14 25.26 4.52 -0.80
C THR A 14 25.47 5.86 -1.52
N LEU A 15 26.44 6.00 -2.40
CA LEU A 15 26.72 7.26 -3.13
C LEU A 15 25.66 7.50 -4.21
N VAL A 16 25.32 6.46 -5.00
CA VAL A 16 24.24 6.55 -6.00
C VAL A 16 22.89 6.78 -5.33
N ALA A 17 22.63 6.08 -4.24
CA ALA A 17 21.41 6.26 -3.44
C ALA A 17 21.26 7.71 -2.94
N THR A 18 22.31 8.29 -2.39
CA THR A 18 22.32 9.66 -1.89
C THR A 18 22.14 10.69 -3.00
N PHE A 19 22.77 10.45 -4.17
CA PHE A 19 22.63 11.32 -5.33
C PHE A 19 21.20 11.29 -5.88
N VAL A 20 20.63 10.10 -6.11
CA VAL A 20 19.27 9.95 -6.65
C VAL A 20 18.23 10.53 -5.69
N LEU A 21 18.37 10.32 -4.38
CA LEU A 21 17.52 10.95 -3.39
C LEU A 21 17.64 12.48 -3.40
N GLY A 22 18.86 13.00 -3.60
CA GLY A 22 19.10 14.42 -3.74
C GLY A 22 18.36 15.03 -4.94
N GLU A 23 18.43 14.36 -6.10
CA GLU A 23 17.75 14.81 -7.33
C GLU A 23 16.22 14.66 -7.23
N LEU A 24 15.72 13.56 -6.67
CA LEU A 24 14.28 13.41 -6.41
C LEU A 24 13.74 14.49 -5.47
N ARG A 25 14.50 14.85 -4.44
CA ARG A 25 14.14 15.95 -3.53
C ARG A 25 14.11 17.30 -4.23
N LYS A 26 15.01 17.54 -5.20
CA LYS A 26 14.97 18.75 -6.04
C LYS A 26 13.72 18.78 -6.92
N ILE A 27 13.43 17.70 -7.65
CA ILE A 27 12.26 17.58 -8.53
C ILE A 27 10.96 17.79 -7.73
N VAL A 28 10.85 17.18 -6.54
CA VAL A 28 9.69 17.38 -5.66
C VAL A 28 9.60 18.83 -5.17
N ARG A 29 10.71 19.52 -4.92
CA ARG A 29 10.71 20.93 -4.55
C ARG A 29 10.35 21.85 -5.71
N GLU A 30 10.80 21.53 -6.92
CA GLU A 30 10.51 22.32 -8.13
C GLU A 30 9.08 22.13 -8.67
N SER A 31 8.46 20.96 -8.42
CA SER A 31 7.09 20.69 -8.87
C SER A 31 6.00 21.21 -7.92
N ASP A 32 6.36 21.79 -6.79
CA ASP A 32 5.41 22.03 -5.69
C ASP A 32 5.48 23.47 -5.16
N ASP A 33 5.11 24.43 -6.02
CA ASP A 33 4.85 25.83 -5.59
C ASP A 33 3.66 25.94 -4.59
N THR A 34 2.99 24.81 -4.31
CA THR A 34 1.86 24.70 -3.38
C THR A 34 2.23 23.98 -2.06
N GLN A 35 3.45 23.43 -1.90
CA GLN A 35 3.84 22.87 -0.62
C GLN A 35 4.05 23.95 0.43
N PRO A 36 3.49 23.78 1.64
CA PRO A 36 3.77 24.67 2.75
C PRO A 36 5.30 24.70 2.97
N ARG A 37 5.85 25.91 3.05
CA ARG A 37 7.28 26.16 3.29
C ARG A 37 7.75 25.33 4.47
N SER A 38 9.01 24.91 4.48
CA SER A 38 9.58 24.11 5.59
C SER A 38 9.39 24.75 6.97
N ASP A 39 9.06 26.03 6.98
CA ASP A 39 8.89 26.90 8.14
C ASP A 39 7.44 27.20 8.50
N ASP A 40 6.47 26.43 7.93
CA ASP A 40 5.07 26.55 8.36
C ASP A 40 4.95 26.21 9.85
N PRO A 41 4.48 27.16 10.70
CA PRO A 41 4.35 26.97 12.14
C PRO A 41 3.53 25.73 12.51
N ALA A 42 2.44 25.46 11.80
CA ALA A 42 1.60 24.27 12.03
C ALA A 42 2.38 22.98 11.76
N ARG A 43 3.17 22.95 10.68
CA ARG A 43 3.99 21.79 10.34
C ARG A 43 5.06 21.52 11.39
N LEU A 44 5.70 22.55 11.89
CA LEU A 44 6.71 22.42 12.96
C LEU A 44 6.10 21.93 14.27
N LEU A 45 4.95 22.47 14.67
CA LEU A 45 4.21 22.01 15.86
C LEU A 45 3.88 20.52 15.78
N PHE A 46 3.35 20.05 14.65
CA PHE A 46 2.86 18.70 14.48
C PHE A 46 3.91 17.73 13.89
N ARG A 47 5.15 18.14 13.73
CA ARG A 47 6.22 17.29 13.15
C ARG A 47 6.38 15.94 13.86
N SER A 48 6.24 15.90 15.19
CA SER A 48 6.30 14.66 15.97
C SER A 48 5.12 13.71 15.72
N ILE A 49 4.00 14.22 15.16
CA ILE A 49 2.79 13.46 14.84
C ILE A 49 2.83 12.91 13.40
N GLU A 50 3.68 13.46 12.53
CA GLU A 50 3.77 13.11 11.11
C GLU A 50 3.80 11.59 10.83
N PRO A 51 4.54 10.76 11.60
CA PRO A 51 4.56 9.30 11.38
C PRO A 51 3.21 8.60 11.55
N PHE A 52 2.25 9.24 12.21
CA PHE A 52 0.96 8.68 12.57
C PHE A 52 -0.19 9.21 11.72
N LEU A 53 0.09 10.09 10.76
CA LEU A 53 -0.95 10.69 9.94
C LEU A 53 -1.48 9.72 8.88
N ALA A 54 -2.80 9.69 8.76
CA ALA A 54 -3.53 9.01 7.70
C ALA A 54 -4.06 10.04 6.69
N ASP A 55 -3.81 9.77 5.41
CA ASP A 55 -4.33 10.54 4.29
C ASP A 55 -5.57 9.84 3.71
N GLY A 56 -6.61 10.63 3.38
CA GLY A 56 -7.80 10.14 2.69
C GLY A 56 -8.95 9.70 3.59
N SER A 57 -9.91 9.02 2.99
CA SER A 57 -11.19 8.60 3.60
C SER A 57 -11.17 7.18 4.17
N THR A 58 -10.01 6.54 4.24
CA THR A 58 -9.90 5.18 4.82
C THR A 58 -10.22 5.20 6.30
N PRO A 59 -10.90 4.17 6.83
CA PRO A 59 -11.12 4.06 8.26
C PRO A 59 -9.79 4.12 9.02
N LEU A 60 -9.74 4.89 10.10
CA LEU A 60 -8.55 4.99 10.93
C LEU A 60 -8.30 3.67 11.67
N ARG A 61 -7.05 3.26 11.73
CA ARG A 61 -6.61 2.21 12.63
C ARG A 61 -6.21 2.80 14.00
N PRO A 62 -6.19 1.99 15.05
CA PRO A 62 -5.52 2.37 16.28
C PRO A 62 -4.08 2.82 16.00
N GLY A 63 -3.65 3.94 16.55
CA GLY A 63 -2.33 4.52 16.29
C GLY A 63 -2.22 5.36 15.02
N GLN A 64 -3.34 5.91 14.54
CA GLN A 64 -3.41 6.90 13.45
C GLN A 64 -4.24 8.11 13.84
N ILE A 65 -3.98 9.24 13.18
CA ILE A 65 -4.69 10.51 13.27
C ILE A 65 -4.97 11.00 11.84
N ARG A 66 -6.12 11.63 11.61
CA ARG A 66 -6.44 12.24 10.32
C ARG A 66 -5.57 13.46 10.07
N ARG A 67 -4.86 13.52 8.95
CA ARG A 67 -4.12 14.73 8.55
C ARG A 67 -5.01 15.96 8.49
N THR A 68 -6.26 15.78 8.04
CA THR A 68 -7.25 16.86 7.95
C THR A 68 -7.62 17.47 9.30
N SER A 69 -7.34 16.82 10.42
CA SER A 69 -7.60 17.35 11.75
C SER A 69 -6.57 18.39 12.22
N LEU A 70 -5.37 18.41 11.64
CA LEU A 70 -4.29 19.27 12.13
C LEU A 70 -4.53 20.76 11.90
N LEU A 71 -5.01 21.14 10.70
CA LEU A 71 -5.25 22.54 10.39
C LEU A 71 -6.36 23.19 11.23
N PRO A 72 -7.54 22.56 11.44
CA PRO A 72 -8.55 23.07 12.38
C PRO A 72 -8.01 23.22 13.81
N VAL A 73 -7.24 22.26 14.29
CA VAL A 73 -6.64 22.31 15.63
C VAL A 73 -5.65 23.50 15.72
N TRP A 74 -4.81 23.69 14.71
CA TRP A 74 -3.88 24.83 14.65
C TRP A 74 -4.63 26.17 14.68
N GLN A 75 -5.66 26.31 13.84
CA GLN A 75 -6.48 27.52 13.79
C GLN A 75 -7.21 27.81 15.12
N TRP A 76 -7.64 26.77 15.83
CA TRP A 76 -8.23 26.90 17.14
C TRP A 76 -7.18 27.32 18.19
N LEU A 77 -5.98 26.75 18.15
CA LEU A 77 -4.87 27.13 19.06
C LEU A 77 -4.52 28.61 18.92
N LEU A 78 -4.45 29.13 17.71
CA LEU A 78 -4.20 30.54 17.45
C LEU A 78 -5.29 31.47 18.02
N ARG A 79 -6.55 31.05 17.99
CA ARG A 79 -7.69 31.90 18.39
C ARG A 79 -8.04 31.81 19.88
N GLU A 80 -8.03 30.59 20.43
CA GLU A 80 -8.62 30.30 21.72
C GLU A 80 -7.76 29.40 22.62
N GLY A 81 -7.06 28.39 22.05
CA GLY A 81 -6.41 27.35 22.82
C GLY A 81 -5.13 27.81 23.53
N ALA A 82 -4.23 28.42 22.77
CA ALA A 82 -2.94 28.90 23.26
C ALA A 82 -2.45 30.13 22.45
N PRO A 83 -3.28 31.22 22.38
CA PRO A 83 -3.01 32.34 21.47
C PRO A 83 -1.69 33.05 21.74
N GLU A 84 -1.31 33.24 22.99
CA GLU A 84 -0.04 33.88 23.36
C GLU A 84 1.16 33.09 22.88
N GLN A 85 1.22 31.78 23.22
CA GLN A 85 2.32 30.90 22.84
C GLN A 85 2.42 30.67 21.34
N ALA A 86 1.28 30.56 20.66
CA ALA A 86 1.24 30.40 19.23
C ALA A 86 1.68 31.68 18.50
N GLY A 87 1.24 32.85 18.96
CA GLY A 87 1.65 34.16 18.43
C GLY A 87 3.14 34.44 18.67
N GLU A 88 3.66 34.14 19.86
CA GLU A 88 5.12 34.23 20.16
C GLU A 88 5.93 33.35 19.20
N PHE A 89 5.45 32.11 18.95
CA PHE A 89 6.11 31.17 18.07
C PHE A 89 6.13 31.66 16.62
N GLU A 90 5.00 32.13 16.06
CA GLU A 90 4.94 32.70 14.71
C GLU A 90 5.86 33.93 14.58
N ALA A 91 5.84 34.84 15.56
CA ALA A 91 6.71 36.01 15.57
C ALA A 91 8.20 35.65 15.63
N MET A 92 8.56 34.57 16.34
CA MET A 92 9.92 34.08 16.40
C MET A 92 10.37 33.51 15.04
N LEU A 93 9.53 32.70 14.39
CA LEU A 93 9.82 32.15 13.07
C LEU A 93 9.98 33.23 12.00
N GLY A 94 9.15 34.27 12.06
CA GLY A 94 9.28 35.42 11.16
C GLY A 94 10.59 36.20 11.29
N ARG A 95 11.28 36.08 12.44
CA ARG A 95 12.59 36.71 12.69
C ARG A 95 13.79 35.79 12.38
N ALA A 96 13.57 34.47 12.39
CA ALA A 96 14.68 33.50 12.31
C ALA A 96 15.26 33.32 10.89
N GLY A 97 14.59 33.82 9.82
CA GLY A 97 15.03 33.63 8.43
C GLY A 97 15.07 32.16 8.01
N ASP A 98 15.46 31.89 6.75
CA ASP A 98 15.37 30.55 6.14
C ASP A 98 15.98 29.40 6.98
N GLY A 99 15.12 28.69 7.66
CA GLY A 99 14.96 27.25 7.79
C GLY A 99 16.08 26.36 8.30
N GLN A 100 17.03 26.81 9.10
CA GLN A 100 17.90 25.87 9.81
C GLN A 100 17.29 25.47 11.17
N PRO A 101 17.23 24.16 11.51
CA PRO A 101 16.78 23.74 12.83
C PRO A 101 17.72 24.31 13.90
N SER A 102 17.22 25.31 14.64
CA SER A 102 17.92 25.94 15.72
C SER A 102 17.42 25.33 17.05
N PRO A 103 18.30 25.11 18.05
CA PRO A 103 17.89 24.66 19.39
C PRO A 103 16.82 25.57 20.02
N GLN A 104 16.84 26.87 19.69
CA GLN A 104 15.83 27.83 20.16
C GLN A 104 14.44 27.58 19.55
N VAL A 105 14.38 27.27 18.26
CA VAL A 105 13.13 26.89 17.58
C VAL A 105 12.58 25.60 18.19
N ASP A 106 13.43 24.61 18.43
CA ASP A 106 13.01 23.33 19.00
C ASP A 106 12.48 23.47 20.44
N ALA A 107 13.09 24.31 21.25
CA ALA A 107 12.62 24.65 22.60
C ALA A 107 11.26 25.39 22.54
N ALA A 108 11.09 26.31 21.61
CA ALA A 108 9.82 27.04 21.44
C ALA A 108 8.71 26.12 20.93
N VAL A 109 9.00 25.23 19.96
CA VAL A 109 8.07 24.17 19.53
C VAL A 109 7.65 23.33 20.73
N ARG A 110 8.61 22.90 21.57
CA ARG A 110 8.31 22.09 22.75
C ARG A 110 7.41 22.83 23.75
N LYS A 111 7.68 24.09 24.02
CA LYS A 111 6.81 24.95 24.87
C LYS A 111 5.39 25.01 24.32
N LEU A 112 5.24 25.25 23.01
CA LEU A 112 3.94 25.31 22.35
C LEU A 112 3.22 23.95 22.32
N GLN A 113 3.94 22.85 22.13
CA GLN A 113 3.37 21.51 22.18
C GLN A 113 2.73 21.19 23.54
N LEU A 114 3.42 21.56 24.63
CA LEU A 114 2.90 21.36 25.98
C LEU A 114 1.66 22.26 26.23
N ALA A 115 1.73 23.53 25.83
CA ALA A 115 0.59 24.46 25.96
C ALA A 115 -0.62 23.99 25.15
N ALA A 116 -0.41 23.50 23.93
CA ALA A 116 -1.45 22.94 23.08
C ALA A 116 -2.09 21.70 23.70
N ALA A 117 -1.29 20.79 24.24
CA ALA A 117 -1.77 19.60 24.90
C ALA A 117 -2.63 19.95 26.14
N ASP A 118 -2.16 20.88 26.98
CA ASP A 118 -2.91 21.35 28.15
C ASP A 118 -4.22 22.02 27.76
N ALA A 119 -4.21 22.86 26.72
CA ALA A 119 -5.44 23.50 26.20
C ALA A 119 -6.46 22.47 25.72
N ILE A 120 -6.03 21.46 24.97
CA ILE A 120 -6.88 20.38 24.49
C ILE A 120 -7.44 19.59 25.68
N GLN A 121 -6.64 19.26 26.68
CA GLN A 121 -7.09 18.52 27.86
C GLN A 121 -8.12 19.30 28.67
N LYS A 122 -8.00 20.61 28.76
CA LYS A 122 -8.99 21.46 29.43
C LYS A 122 -10.38 21.36 28.80
N ILE A 123 -10.47 21.35 27.46
CA ILE A 123 -11.77 21.27 26.77
C ILE A 123 -12.31 19.85 26.62
N THR A 124 -11.44 18.83 26.68
CA THR A 124 -11.85 17.42 26.53
C THR A 124 -12.09 16.72 27.87
N GLY A 125 -11.48 17.24 28.94
CA GLY A 125 -11.52 16.66 30.29
C GLY A 125 -12.89 16.66 30.95
N PRO A 126 -13.02 15.95 32.08
CA PRO A 126 -14.30 15.88 32.84
C PRO A 126 -14.68 17.23 33.51
N THR A 127 -13.71 18.12 33.69
CA THR A 127 -13.88 19.44 34.31
C THR A 127 -14.45 20.50 33.35
N ALA A 128 -14.63 20.20 32.09
CA ALA A 128 -15.08 21.16 31.05
C ALA A 128 -16.56 21.65 31.20
N GLY A 129 -17.32 21.10 32.15
CA GLY A 129 -18.66 21.59 32.50
C GLY A 129 -19.70 21.56 31.37
N GLY A 130 -20.80 22.32 31.54
CA GLY A 130 -21.91 22.35 30.59
C GLY A 130 -21.61 22.96 29.21
N ASP A 131 -20.50 23.71 29.08
CA ASP A 131 -20.09 24.34 27.80
C ASP A 131 -19.14 23.45 26.95
N LYS A 132 -18.88 22.21 27.42
CA LYS A 132 -17.94 21.29 26.72
C LYS A 132 -18.29 21.11 25.25
N GLN A 133 -19.57 20.81 24.96
CA GLN A 133 -20.00 20.57 23.56
C GLN A 133 -19.82 21.81 22.68
N ARG A 134 -20.06 23.00 23.22
CA ARG A 134 -19.86 24.27 22.53
C ARG A 134 -18.37 24.56 22.31
N ALA A 135 -17.50 24.28 23.28
CA ALA A 135 -16.07 24.42 23.13
C ALA A 135 -15.51 23.47 22.07
N LEU A 136 -15.91 22.19 22.08
CA LEU A 136 -15.51 21.21 21.10
C LEU A 136 -15.96 21.55 19.67
N SER A 137 -17.20 22.05 19.51
CA SER A 137 -17.72 22.45 18.18
C SER A 137 -16.99 23.66 17.56
N ARG A 138 -16.28 24.47 18.35
CA ARG A 138 -15.43 25.56 17.86
C ARG A 138 -14.09 25.07 17.29
N VAL A 139 -13.61 23.90 17.71
CA VAL A 139 -12.38 23.32 17.20
C VAL A 139 -12.58 22.78 15.77
N GLY A 140 -13.70 22.09 15.55
CA GLY A 140 -13.97 21.54 14.23
C GLY A 140 -15.09 20.51 14.18
N SER A 141 -15.09 19.70 13.13
CA SER A 141 -16.04 18.61 12.91
C SER A 141 -15.90 17.49 13.97
N PRO A 142 -16.89 16.58 14.09
CA PRO A 142 -16.77 15.43 14.98
C PRO A 142 -15.49 14.61 14.82
N ASN A 143 -15.01 14.44 13.58
CA ASN A 143 -13.76 13.74 13.29
C ASN A 143 -12.54 14.43 13.91
N VAL A 144 -12.52 15.78 13.87
CA VAL A 144 -11.44 16.56 14.51
C VAL A 144 -11.49 16.40 16.03
N VAL A 145 -12.70 16.39 16.59
CA VAL A 145 -12.92 16.22 18.04
C VAL A 145 -12.44 14.83 18.52
N GLU A 146 -12.67 13.78 17.75
CA GLU A 146 -12.15 12.44 18.04
C GLU A 146 -10.62 12.39 18.11
N ASP A 147 -9.94 13.17 17.24
CA ASP A 147 -8.48 13.18 17.15
C ASP A 147 -7.82 14.06 18.22
N LEU A 148 -8.56 14.90 18.98
CA LEU A 148 -7.98 15.83 19.95
C LEU A 148 -7.19 15.15 21.05
N LEU A 149 -7.77 14.14 21.72
CA LEU A 149 -7.08 13.43 22.80
C LEU A 149 -5.83 12.70 22.33
N PRO A 150 -5.82 11.96 21.21
CA PRO A 150 -4.62 11.42 20.60
C PRO A 150 -3.57 12.49 20.28
N ILE A 151 -3.97 13.63 19.69
CA ILE A 151 -3.05 14.73 19.39
C ILE A 151 -2.39 15.25 20.68
N ALA A 152 -3.17 15.56 21.71
CA ALA A 152 -2.63 16.05 22.98
C ALA A 152 -1.66 15.05 23.60
N ALA A 153 -2.02 13.78 23.64
CA ALA A 153 -1.17 12.73 24.20
C ALA A 153 0.15 12.58 23.45
N LEU A 154 0.14 12.64 22.11
CA LEU A 154 1.36 12.56 21.29
C LEU A 154 2.26 13.79 21.47
N LEU A 155 1.68 15.00 21.55
CA LEU A 155 2.43 16.22 21.81
C LEU A 155 3.12 16.18 23.19
N GLN A 156 2.45 15.65 24.21
CA GLN A 156 3.05 15.46 25.54
C GLN A 156 4.14 14.40 25.54
N ALA A 157 3.91 13.28 24.83
CA ALA A 157 4.80 12.14 24.81
C ALA A 157 5.97 12.26 23.81
N ARG A 158 6.17 13.42 23.16
CA ARG A 158 7.21 13.63 22.14
C ARG A 158 8.55 13.02 22.55
N ASP A 159 9.07 13.38 23.72
CA ASP A 159 10.41 12.96 24.17
C ASP A 159 10.51 11.43 24.35
N ALA A 160 9.40 10.81 24.79
CA ALA A 160 9.31 9.36 24.92
C ALA A 160 9.27 8.67 23.54
N LEU A 161 8.56 9.25 22.58
CA LEU A 161 8.49 8.77 21.19
C LEU A 161 9.84 8.96 20.48
N ASP A 162 10.51 10.08 20.67
CA ASP A 162 11.86 10.33 20.15
C ASP A 162 12.87 9.34 20.74
N THR A 163 12.76 9.05 22.05
CA THR A 163 13.57 8.03 22.72
C THR A 163 13.31 6.63 22.14
N LEU A 164 12.06 6.25 21.95
CA LEU A 164 11.69 4.98 21.29
C LEU A 164 12.27 4.92 19.89
N ASN A 165 12.07 5.97 19.10
CA ASN A 165 12.54 6.05 17.72
C ASN A 165 14.07 5.94 17.60
N GLY A 166 14.80 6.53 18.56
CA GLY A 166 16.27 6.44 18.63
C GLY A 166 16.79 5.06 19.07
N ARG A 167 15.99 4.28 19.80
CA ARG A 167 16.34 2.92 20.23
C ARG A 167 16.02 1.84 19.20
N LEU A 168 15.12 2.14 18.24
CA LEU A 168 14.74 1.21 17.18
C LEU A 168 15.72 1.34 16.00
N PRO A 169 16.17 0.21 15.42
CA PRO A 169 16.92 0.24 14.17
C PRO A 169 16.05 0.85 13.05
N SER A 170 16.71 1.48 12.08
CA SER A 170 16.00 2.13 10.95
C SER A 170 15.16 1.17 10.12
N TYR A 171 15.59 -0.11 10.04
CA TYR A 171 14.91 -1.16 9.28
C TYR A 171 15.14 -2.54 9.91
N LEU A 172 14.08 -3.35 9.97
CA LEU A 172 14.06 -4.71 10.50
C LEU A 172 13.62 -5.68 9.39
N ARG A 173 14.60 -6.37 8.80
CA ARG A 173 14.35 -7.36 7.73
C ARG A 173 13.63 -8.62 8.24
N ALA A 174 13.97 -9.03 9.44
CA ALA A 174 13.35 -10.16 10.12
C ALA A 174 13.00 -9.75 11.55
N PHE A 175 11.86 -10.20 12.05
CA PHE A 175 11.41 -9.93 13.42
C PHE A 175 11.47 -11.21 14.22
N GLY A 176 12.71 -11.66 14.50
CA GLY A 176 13.02 -12.84 15.32
C GLY A 176 13.15 -12.49 16.81
N GLU A 177 13.52 -13.46 17.63
CA GLU A 177 13.54 -13.32 19.09
C GLU A 177 14.42 -12.16 19.61
N SER A 178 15.60 -11.95 19.03
CA SER A 178 16.50 -10.87 19.44
C SER A 178 15.94 -9.49 19.11
N GLN A 179 15.31 -9.34 17.94
CA GLN A 179 14.67 -8.09 17.50
C GLN A 179 13.41 -7.80 18.33
N ILE A 180 12.62 -8.84 18.65
CA ILE A 180 11.46 -8.72 19.54
C ILE A 180 11.89 -8.29 20.94
N ALA A 181 12.96 -8.89 21.49
CA ALA A 181 13.51 -8.48 22.79
C ALA A 181 13.99 -7.04 22.78
N SER A 182 14.69 -6.62 21.72
CA SER A 182 15.13 -5.23 21.53
C SER A 182 13.95 -4.27 21.44
N ALA A 183 12.93 -4.57 20.64
CA ALA A 183 11.73 -3.75 20.51
C ALA A 183 10.94 -3.69 21.83
N SER A 184 10.81 -4.82 22.54
CA SER A 184 10.16 -4.87 23.86
C SER A 184 10.90 -3.99 24.88
N SER A 185 12.24 -4.05 24.88
CA SER A 185 13.07 -3.18 25.75
C SER A 185 12.92 -1.70 25.38
N ALA A 186 12.86 -1.38 24.08
CA ALA A 186 12.66 0.00 23.61
C ALA A 186 11.28 0.54 24.00
N LEU A 187 10.23 -0.30 23.94
CA LEU A 187 8.87 0.04 24.36
C LEU A 187 8.68 0.12 25.86
N ASN A 188 9.68 -0.30 26.67
CA ASN A 188 9.58 -0.22 28.14
C ASN A 188 9.78 1.22 28.64
N VAL A 189 8.89 2.11 28.18
CA VAL A 189 8.77 3.50 28.60
C VAL A 189 7.37 3.67 29.17
N PRO A 190 7.23 3.94 30.49
CA PRO A 190 5.93 3.92 31.17
C PRO A 190 4.86 4.79 30.52
N SER A 191 5.23 5.98 30.03
CA SER A 191 4.32 6.89 29.33
C SER A 191 3.75 6.32 28.03
N LEU A 192 4.47 5.44 27.32
CA LEU A 192 4.04 4.82 26.06
C LEU A 192 3.17 3.58 26.26
N GLN A 193 3.12 3.02 27.47
CA GLN A 193 2.35 1.81 27.77
C GLN A 193 0.87 2.09 28.13
N THR A 194 0.45 3.36 28.03
CA THR A 194 -0.96 3.71 28.22
C THR A 194 -1.81 3.19 27.06
N PRO A 195 -3.09 2.84 27.31
CA PRO A 195 -3.99 2.38 26.23
C PRO A 195 -4.10 3.35 25.05
N LEU A 196 -3.92 4.65 25.29
CA LEU A 196 -3.99 5.69 24.27
C LEU A 196 -2.71 5.75 23.41
N LEU A 197 -1.52 5.62 24.01
CA LEU A 197 -0.25 5.80 23.29
C LEU A 197 0.38 4.51 22.77
N LEU A 198 0.08 3.37 23.38
CA LEU A 198 0.64 2.09 22.94
C LEU A 198 0.38 1.77 21.46
N PRO A 199 -0.80 2.01 20.87
CA PRO A 199 -1.01 1.81 19.44
C PRO A 199 -0.10 2.64 18.55
N PHE A 200 0.24 3.88 18.96
CA PHE A 200 1.16 4.74 18.24
C PHE A 200 2.61 4.23 18.35
N ALA A 201 3.02 3.82 19.54
CA ALA A 201 4.33 3.22 19.77
C ALA A 201 4.51 1.94 18.95
N LEU A 202 3.51 1.08 18.90
CA LEU A 202 3.50 -0.12 18.05
C LEU A 202 3.55 0.22 16.55
N SER A 203 2.88 1.31 16.15
CA SER A 203 2.94 1.80 14.75
C SER A 203 4.35 2.22 14.36
N LEU A 204 5.14 2.83 15.25
CA LEU A 204 6.56 3.14 15.00
C LEU A 204 7.38 1.86 14.79
N VAL A 205 7.17 0.84 15.61
CA VAL A 205 7.83 -0.47 15.43
C VAL A 205 7.44 -1.08 14.09
N MET A 206 6.14 -1.10 13.75
CA MET A 206 5.64 -1.65 12.47
C MET A 206 6.25 -0.96 11.25
N GLN A 207 6.45 0.35 11.29
CA GLN A 207 7.07 1.11 10.20
C GLN A 207 8.53 0.71 9.94
N ARG A 208 9.19 0.06 10.90
CA ARG A 208 10.56 -0.46 10.76
C ARG A 208 10.59 -1.88 10.20
N LEU A 209 9.47 -2.60 10.22
CA LEU A 209 9.40 -3.99 9.77
C LEU A 209 9.28 -4.07 8.25
N SER A 210 10.02 -4.99 7.63
CA SER A 210 9.82 -5.35 6.21
C SER A 210 8.43 -5.91 5.93
N SER A 211 7.88 -6.60 6.92
CA SER A 211 6.54 -7.19 6.90
C SER A 211 5.78 -6.72 8.14
N PRO A 212 4.96 -5.65 8.04
CA PRO A 212 4.30 -5.01 9.18
C PRO A 212 3.47 -5.95 10.05
N TRP A 213 2.83 -6.99 9.46
CA TRP A 213 2.05 -7.98 10.16
C TRP A 213 2.84 -8.71 11.27
N GLN A 214 4.18 -8.79 11.16
CA GLN A 214 5.02 -9.47 12.15
C GLN A 214 4.98 -8.82 13.54
N ILE A 215 4.39 -7.64 13.68
CA ILE A 215 4.18 -6.99 14.99
C ILE A 215 3.41 -7.89 15.97
N ILE A 216 2.59 -8.82 15.48
CA ILE A 216 1.85 -9.79 16.32
C ILE A 216 2.78 -10.68 17.13
N ARG A 217 4.01 -10.97 16.65
CA ARG A 217 5.01 -11.75 17.38
C ARG A 217 5.40 -11.08 18.70
N LEU A 218 5.41 -9.74 18.72
CA LEU A 218 5.61 -8.98 19.94
C LEU A 218 4.45 -9.22 20.93
N ALA A 219 3.20 -9.20 20.47
CA ALA A 219 2.04 -9.46 21.32
C ALA A 219 2.07 -10.88 21.89
N VAL A 220 2.37 -11.88 21.06
CA VAL A 220 2.54 -13.30 21.47
C VAL A 220 3.66 -13.44 22.52
N LYS A 221 4.80 -12.79 22.30
CA LYS A 221 5.91 -12.78 23.25
C LYS A 221 5.55 -12.15 24.59
N MET A 222 4.84 -11.01 24.55
CA MET A 222 4.41 -10.30 25.76
C MET A 222 3.33 -11.06 26.54
N ALA A 223 2.49 -11.83 25.86
CA ALA A 223 1.50 -12.72 26.47
C ALA A 223 2.11 -14.04 26.96
N ALA A 224 3.32 -14.36 26.52
CA ALA A 224 3.96 -15.68 26.69
C ALA A 224 3.04 -16.84 26.24
N SER A 225 2.24 -16.60 25.19
CA SER A 225 1.25 -17.53 24.67
C SER A 225 0.76 -17.09 23.29
N ASP A 226 0.42 -18.03 22.43
CA ASP A 226 -0.25 -17.88 21.15
C ASP A 226 -1.79 -17.93 21.27
N ASP A 227 -2.30 -18.32 22.43
CA ASP A 227 -3.75 -18.35 22.72
C ASP A 227 -4.35 -16.96 22.65
N GLU A 228 -5.37 -16.80 21.80
CA GLU A 228 -6.05 -15.53 21.55
C GLU A 228 -6.52 -14.82 22.82
N ILE A 229 -7.10 -15.56 23.78
CA ILE A 229 -7.66 -14.97 25.00
C ILE A 229 -6.51 -14.38 25.84
N ARG A 230 -5.39 -15.10 25.95
CA ARG A 230 -4.23 -14.64 26.71
C ARG A 230 -3.59 -13.42 26.06
N VAL A 231 -3.47 -13.42 24.72
CA VAL A 231 -2.95 -12.26 23.97
C VAL A 231 -3.87 -11.04 24.13
N ALA A 232 -5.18 -11.23 23.97
CA ALA A 232 -6.16 -10.17 24.11
C ALA A 232 -6.25 -9.58 25.53
N ALA A 233 -5.94 -10.37 26.56
CA ALA A 233 -5.90 -9.92 27.95
C ALA A 233 -4.71 -9.01 28.26
N THR A 234 -3.69 -8.93 27.38
CA THR A 234 -2.55 -8.02 27.53
C THR A 234 -2.81 -6.69 26.83
N PRO A 235 -2.20 -5.57 27.26
CA PRO A 235 -2.25 -4.32 26.52
C PRO A 235 -1.74 -4.44 25.07
N TYR A 236 -0.86 -5.40 24.80
CA TYR A 236 -0.26 -5.66 23.49
C TYR A 236 -1.20 -6.37 22.50
N GLY A 237 -2.37 -6.86 22.94
CA GLY A 237 -3.40 -7.38 22.05
C GLY A 237 -3.82 -6.39 20.96
N VAL A 238 -3.66 -5.08 21.20
CA VAL A 238 -3.89 -4.04 20.20
C VAL A 238 -3.00 -4.19 18.96
N ALA A 239 -1.83 -4.82 19.05
CA ALA A 239 -0.96 -5.09 17.90
C ALA A 239 -1.65 -6.00 16.86
N VAL A 240 -2.47 -6.97 17.31
CA VAL A 240 -3.26 -7.82 16.41
C VAL A 240 -4.32 -6.99 15.68
N THR A 241 -5.02 -6.12 16.41
CA THR A 241 -6.01 -5.21 15.83
C THR A 241 -5.40 -4.28 14.79
N VAL A 242 -4.23 -3.73 15.06
CA VAL A 242 -3.48 -2.86 14.12
C VAL A 242 -3.05 -3.65 12.88
N ALA A 243 -2.52 -4.87 13.04
CA ALA A 243 -2.12 -5.71 11.91
C ALA A 243 -3.31 -6.12 11.03
N LEU A 244 -4.45 -6.50 11.63
CA LEU A 244 -5.67 -6.82 10.90
C LEU A 244 -6.22 -5.62 10.12
N HIS A 245 -6.15 -4.43 10.72
CA HIS A 245 -6.58 -3.21 10.04
C HIS A 245 -5.68 -2.89 8.83
N ASP A 246 -4.36 -3.04 8.96
CA ASP A 246 -3.43 -2.85 7.84
C ASP A 246 -3.72 -3.82 6.70
N LEU A 247 -3.99 -5.10 7.01
CA LEU A 247 -4.40 -6.07 6.00
C LEU A 247 -5.74 -5.72 5.35
N SER A 248 -6.69 -5.17 6.11
CA SER A 248 -7.96 -4.69 5.56
C SER A 248 -7.76 -3.51 4.61
N CYS A 249 -6.92 -2.54 4.97
CA CYS A 249 -6.57 -1.41 4.10
C CYS A 249 -5.84 -1.88 2.83
N LEU A 250 -4.91 -2.83 2.96
CA LEU A 250 -4.21 -3.42 1.82
C LEU A 250 -5.18 -4.14 0.88
N ALA A 251 -6.11 -4.94 1.42
CA ALA A 251 -7.14 -5.61 0.63
C ALA A 251 -8.06 -4.61 -0.08
N ALA A 252 -8.45 -3.52 0.58
CA ALA A 252 -9.27 -2.47 -0.01
C ALA A 252 -8.54 -1.73 -1.14
N SER A 253 -7.25 -1.41 -0.96
CA SER A 253 -6.41 -0.80 -1.99
C SER A 253 -6.25 -1.72 -3.19
N LEU A 254 -5.88 -2.98 -2.95
CA LEU A 254 -5.72 -4.00 -3.98
C LEU A 254 -7.01 -4.20 -4.79
N ARG A 255 -8.18 -4.25 -4.12
CA ARG A 255 -9.49 -4.31 -4.80
C ARG A 255 -9.75 -3.08 -5.66
N ALA A 256 -9.35 -1.89 -5.20
CA ALA A 256 -9.49 -0.66 -5.98
C ALA A 256 -8.58 -0.66 -7.21
N ASP A 257 -7.34 -1.14 -7.08
CA ASP A 257 -6.38 -1.24 -8.17
C ASP A 257 -6.83 -2.25 -9.23
N ILE A 258 -7.31 -3.43 -8.82
CA ILE A 258 -7.89 -4.43 -9.72
C ILE A 258 -9.06 -3.84 -10.52
N ARG A 259 -10.00 -3.15 -9.85
CA ARG A 259 -11.16 -2.53 -10.53
C ARG A 259 -10.79 -1.44 -11.53
N ARG A 260 -9.65 -0.77 -11.32
CA ARG A 260 -9.13 0.28 -12.21
C ARG A 260 -8.24 -0.27 -13.33
N GLY A 261 -7.94 -1.56 -13.32
CA GLY A 261 -6.99 -2.18 -14.25
C GLY A 261 -5.52 -1.81 -13.96
N HIS A 262 -5.19 -1.39 -12.75
CA HIS A 262 -3.83 -1.03 -12.34
C HIS A 262 -3.09 -2.25 -11.77
N PHE A 263 -2.48 -3.07 -12.60
CA PHE A 263 -1.86 -4.34 -12.19
C PHE A 263 -0.39 -4.23 -11.77
N ALA A 264 0.25 -3.06 -11.90
CA ALA A 264 1.70 -2.89 -11.67
C ALA A 264 2.18 -3.40 -10.29
N ASN A 265 1.42 -3.14 -9.22
CA ASN A 265 1.80 -3.50 -7.84
C ASN A 265 0.97 -4.68 -7.29
N VAL A 266 0.11 -5.29 -8.11
CA VAL A 266 -0.82 -6.34 -7.65
C VAL A 266 -0.07 -7.56 -7.13
N ALA A 267 0.99 -8.00 -7.80
CA ALA A 267 1.77 -9.16 -7.39
C ALA A 267 2.41 -8.97 -6.00
N GLU A 268 3.01 -7.81 -5.74
CA GLU A 268 3.64 -7.48 -4.46
C GLU A 268 2.60 -7.34 -3.35
N ASN A 269 1.51 -6.65 -3.63
CA ASN A 269 0.42 -6.47 -2.68
C ASN A 269 -0.29 -7.79 -2.34
N LEU A 270 -0.51 -8.68 -3.32
CA LEU A 270 -1.04 -10.03 -3.10
C LEU A 270 -0.11 -10.87 -2.25
N LYS A 271 1.19 -10.82 -2.52
CA LYS A 271 2.19 -11.50 -1.69
C LYS A 271 2.14 -11.00 -0.25
N THR A 272 2.13 -9.70 -0.05
CA THR A 272 2.09 -9.07 1.28
C THR A 272 0.82 -9.47 2.03
N LEU A 273 -0.33 -9.48 1.35
CA LEU A 273 -1.61 -9.92 1.92
C LEU A 273 -1.60 -11.40 2.27
N HIS A 274 -1.12 -12.25 1.36
CA HIS A 274 -0.97 -13.69 1.57
C HIS A 274 -0.09 -13.99 2.79
N ASP A 275 1.10 -13.37 2.85
CA ASP A 275 2.06 -13.56 3.93
C ASP A 275 1.49 -13.09 5.28
N GLY A 276 0.74 -11.98 5.27
CA GLY A 276 0.06 -11.47 6.46
C GLY A 276 -1.07 -12.37 6.95
N VAL A 277 -1.93 -12.85 6.06
CA VAL A 277 -3.02 -13.78 6.39
C VAL A 277 -2.45 -15.09 6.93
N ARG A 278 -1.45 -15.65 6.26
CA ARG A 278 -0.77 -16.87 6.69
C ARG A 278 -0.08 -16.66 8.04
N GLY A 279 0.63 -15.55 8.19
CA GLY A 279 1.34 -15.22 9.43
C GLY A 279 0.42 -15.11 10.64
N LEU A 280 -0.71 -14.41 10.52
CA LEU A 280 -1.72 -14.32 11.59
C LEU A 280 -2.25 -15.70 11.99
N ARG A 281 -2.50 -16.59 11.04
CA ARG A 281 -3.00 -17.95 11.30
C ARG A 281 -1.94 -18.87 11.89
N THR A 282 -0.66 -18.60 11.66
CA THR A 282 0.45 -19.42 12.15
C THR A 282 0.91 -18.99 13.53
N GLU A 283 0.89 -17.68 13.81
CA GLU A 283 1.41 -17.11 15.05
C GLU A 283 0.35 -17.04 16.16
N LEU A 284 -0.94 -17.15 15.82
CA LEU A 284 -2.06 -17.05 16.78
C LEU A 284 -3.01 -18.24 16.65
N ASP A 285 -3.34 -18.85 17.77
CA ASP A 285 -4.45 -19.81 17.86
C ASP A 285 -5.78 -19.05 18.00
N LEU A 286 -6.35 -18.73 16.83
CA LEU A 286 -7.58 -17.95 16.72
C LEU A 286 -8.82 -18.86 16.91
N ARG A 287 -9.64 -18.56 17.88
CA ARG A 287 -10.90 -19.27 18.14
C ARG A 287 -11.91 -19.06 17.01
N SER A 288 -12.78 -20.05 16.82
CA SER A 288 -13.79 -20.03 15.75
C SER A 288 -14.80 -18.89 15.85
N ASP A 289 -15.10 -18.43 17.07
CA ASP A 289 -16.07 -17.38 17.40
C ASP A 289 -15.44 -15.99 17.59
N SER A 290 -14.12 -15.88 17.49
CA SER A 290 -13.40 -14.66 17.78
C SER A 290 -13.68 -13.52 16.79
N SER A 291 -13.57 -12.28 17.27
CA SER A 291 -13.69 -11.09 16.43
C SER A 291 -12.52 -10.98 15.45
N TRP A 292 -11.31 -11.33 15.85
CA TRP A 292 -10.13 -11.30 15.00
C TRP A 292 -10.23 -12.31 13.84
N ARG A 293 -10.70 -13.53 14.14
CA ARG A 293 -10.95 -14.54 13.10
C ARG A 293 -12.05 -14.12 12.12
N LYS A 294 -13.13 -13.53 12.62
CA LYS A 294 -14.22 -12.99 11.77
C LYS A 294 -13.71 -11.89 10.85
N GLN A 295 -12.91 -10.96 11.37
CA GLN A 295 -12.31 -9.89 10.58
C GLN A 295 -11.35 -10.45 9.53
N LEU A 296 -10.47 -11.39 9.88
CA LEU A 296 -9.56 -12.04 8.93
C LEU A 296 -10.32 -12.78 7.83
N THR A 297 -11.43 -13.46 8.20
CA THR A 297 -12.30 -14.15 7.25
C THR A 297 -12.98 -13.15 6.30
N SER A 298 -13.44 -12.00 6.81
CA SER A 298 -14.03 -10.93 5.98
C SER A 298 -13.02 -10.38 4.97
N ILE A 299 -11.79 -10.06 5.42
CA ILE A 299 -10.70 -9.58 4.56
C ILE A 299 -10.44 -10.58 3.42
N ARG A 300 -10.34 -11.88 3.74
CA ARG A 300 -10.13 -12.95 2.75
C ARG A 300 -11.29 -13.02 1.77
N ALA A 301 -12.53 -12.98 2.24
CA ALA A 301 -13.71 -13.07 1.39
C ALA A 301 -13.81 -11.86 0.43
N GLU A 302 -13.55 -10.65 0.92
CA GLU A 302 -13.61 -9.44 0.09
C GLU A 302 -12.62 -9.47 -1.06
N ILE A 303 -11.36 -9.88 -0.79
CA ILE A 303 -10.35 -9.97 -1.86
C ILE A 303 -10.59 -11.16 -2.77
N SER A 304 -11.01 -12.31 -2.24
CA SER A 304 -11.34 -13.49 -3.05
C SER A 304 -12.42 -13.20 -4.07
N ASN A 305 -13.48 -12.51 -3.68
CA ASN A 305 -14.56 -12.12 -4.58
C ASN A 305 -14.08 -11.16 -5.69
N ALA A 306 -13.22 -10.19 -5.35
CA ALA A 306 -12.68 -9.26 -6.33
C ALA A 306 -11.75 -9.97 -7.34
N LEU A 307 -10.87 -10.83 -6.85
CA LEU A 307 -9.96 -11.63 -7.68
C LEU A 307 -10.73 -12.58 -8.59
N GLN A 308 -11.72 -13.30 -8.05
CA GLN A 308 -12.53 -14.24 -8.82
C GLN A 308 -13.24 -13.55 -9.98
N SER A 309 -13.87 -12.41 -9.72
CA SER A 309 -14.59 -11.65 -10.76
C SER A 309 -13.67 -11.23 -11.90
N GLU A 310 -12.44 -10.80 -11.59
CA GLU A 310 -11.49 -10.39 -12.63
C GLU A 310 -10.91 -11.60 -13.37
N ILE A 311 -10.53 -12.68 -12.66
CA ILE A 311 -10.02 -13.92 -13.25
C ILE A 311 -11.04 -14.51 -14.24
N ASP A 312 -12.32 -14.55 -13.88
CA ASP A 312 -13.39 -15.08 -14.74
C ASP A 312 -13.60 -14.23 -16.02
N SER A 313 -13.21 -12.94 -16.01
CA SER A 313 -13.33 -12.05 -17.17
C SER A 313 -12.24 -12.28 -18.24
N VAL A 314 -11.06 -12.78 -17.84
CA VAL A 314 -9.86 -12.84 -18.69
C VAL A 314 -10.05 -13.70 -19.95
N PRO A 315 -10.64 -14.92 -19.91
CA PRO A 315 -10.83 -15.72 -21.11
C PRO A 315 -11.67 -15.01 -22.17
N GLY A 316 -12.68 -14.22 -21.75
CA GLY A 316 -13.51 -13.44 -22.66
C GLY A 316 -12.71 -12.34 -23.40
N ARG A 317 -11.81 -11.67 -22.69
CA ARG A 317 -10.94 -10.61 -23.25
C ARG A 317 -9.91 -11.19 -24.22
N VAL A 318 -9.27 -12.32 -23.86
CA VAL A 318 -8.35 -13.05 -24.75
C VAL A 318 -9.06 -13.49 -26.04
N ARG A 319 -10.25 -14.11 -25.91
CA ARG A 319 -11.04 -14.54 -27.07
C ARG A 319 -11.44 -13.38 -27.97
N ARG A 320 -11.71 -12.19 -27.44
CA ARG A 320 -12.05 -10.99 -28.23
C ARG A 320 -10.91 -10.60 -29.18
N ILE A 321 -9.65 -10.67 -28.74
CA ILE A 321 -8.47 -10.34 -29.54
C ILE A 321 -8.13 -11.46 -30.52
N LEU A 322 -8.10 -12.71 -30.06
CA LEU A 322 -7.64 -13.84 -30.84
C LEU A 322 -8.72 -14.51 -31.69
N ARG A 323 -9.98 -14.01 -31.64
CA ARG A 323 -11.10 -14.61 -32.40
C ARG A 323 -10.78 -14.66 -33.89
N GLN A 324 -10.76 -15.87 -34.45
CA GLN A 324 -10.63 -16.07 -35.88
C GLN A 324 -11.89 -15.55 -36.60
N LYS A 325 -11.65 -14.71 -37.59
CA LYS A 325 -12.68 -14.20 -38.52
C LYS A 325 -12.39 -14.74 -39.90
N ALA A 326 -13.45 -15.04 -40.70
CA ALA A 326 -13.24 -15.33 -42.11
C ALA A 326 -12.70 -14.07 -42.82
N ASP A 327 -11.90 -14.24 -43.87
CA ASP A 327 -11.28 -13.11 -44.59
C ASP A 327 -12.29 -12.08 -45.09
N LYS A 328 -13.47 -12.54 -45.51
CA LYS A 328 -14.58 -11.69 -45.96
C LYS A 328 -15.15 -10.79 -44.82
N ASP A 329 -14.97 -11.18 -43.58
CA ASP A 329 -15.49 -10.47 -42.39
C ASP A 329 -14.47 -9.50 -41.82
N ILE A 330 -13.24 -9.46 -42.37
CA ILE A 330 -12.17 -8.54 -41.96
C ILE A 330 -12.31 -7.26 -42.80
N LEU A 331 -12.78 -6.19 -42.19
CA LEU A 331 -12.91 -4.89 -42.82
C LEU A 331 -11.57 -4.37 -43.29
N ALA A 332 -11.54 -3.70 -44.45
CA ALA A 332 -10.35 -3.03 -44.95
C ALA A 332 -9.91 -1.96 -43.92
N GLY A 333 -8.66 -2.07 -43.45
CA GLY A 333 -8.11 -1.16 -42.39
C GLY A 333 -8.39 -1.59 -40.94
N ALA A 334 -8.98 -2.79 -40.71
CA ALA A 334 -9.12 -3.34 -39.37
C ALA A 334 -7.74 -3.43 -38.67
N ARG A 335 -7.69 -2.96 -37.44
CA ARG A 335 -6.47 -2.98 -36.60
C ARG A 335 -6.79 -3.60 -35.25
N ILE A 336 -5.78 -4.14 -34.63
CA ILE A 336 -5.80 -4.53 -33.22
C ILE A 336 -5.06 -3.41 -32.47
N ASP A 337 -5.70 -2.89 -31.43
CA ASP A 337 -5.07 -1.87 -30.58
C ASP A 337 -3.95 -2.52 -29.76
N ALA A 338 -2.77 -1.92 -29.79
CA ALA A 338 -1.63 -2.38 -29.00
C ALA A 338 -1.91 -2.24 -27.48
N GLY A 339 -2.64 -1.20 -27.08
CA GLY A 339 -3.05 -1.00 -25.69
C GLY A 339 -3.96 -2.13 -25.18
N ASP A 340 -4.93 -2.58 -26.02
CA ASP A 340 -5.79 -3.72 -25.69
C ASP A 340 -4.97 -5.02 -25.53
N VAL A 341 -3.92 -5.21 -26.35
CA VAL A 341 -3.04 -6.39 -26.27
C VAL A 341 -2.22 -6.35 -24.98
N ASP A 342 -1.64 -5.20 -24.63
CA ASP A 342 -0.86 -5.05 -23.41
C ASP A 342 -1.72 -5.20 -22.16
N GLU A 343 -2.96 -4.68 -22.16
CA GLU A 343 -3.92 -4.87 -21.08
C GLU A 343 -4.23 -6.36 -20.87
N VAL A 344 -4.51 -7.09 -21.96
CA VAL A 344 -4.83 -8.52 -21.88
C VAL A 344 -3.61 -9.34 -21.48
N ALA A 345 -2.41 -8.98 -21.93
CA ALA A 345 -1.18 -9.64 -21.48
C ALA A 345 -0.96 -9.46 -19.98
N ALA A 346 -1.18 -8.24 -19.44
CA ALA A 346 -1.13 -7.96 -18.00
C ALA A 346 -2.19 -8.76 -17.21
N LEU A 347 -3.38 -8.95 -17.77
CA LEU A 347 -4.42 -9.78 -17.15
C LEU A 347 -4.07 -11.28 -17.13
N ILE A 348 -3.42 -11.79 -18.16
CA ILE A 348 -2.93 -13.18 -18.17
C ILE A 348 -1.85 -13.36 -17.10
N ASP A 349 -0.90 -12.40 -16.98
CA ASP A 349 0.12 -12.40 -15.93
C ASP A 349 -0.52 -12.32 -14.54
N PHE A 350 -1.54 -11.50 -14.37
CA PHE A 350 -2.32 -11.41 -13.14
C PHE A 350 -2.93 -12.78 -12.74
N VAL A 351 -3.50 -13.55 -13.68
CA VAL A 351 -3.99 -14.91 -13.37
C VAL A 351 -2.87 -15.83 -12.93
N ALA A 352 -1.69 -15.75 -13.57
CA ALA A 352 -0.51 -16.53 -13.19
C ALA A 352 -0.02 -16.17 -11.78
N VAL A 353 0.00 -14.88 -11.43
CA VAL A 353 0.32 -14.39 -10.07
C VAL A 353 -0.70 -14.89 -9.05
N CYS A 354 -2.01 -14.77 -9.35
CA CYS A 354 -3.08 -15.25 -8.48
C CYS A 354 -2.93 -16.75 -8.17
N ARG A 355 -2.49 -17.57 -9.14
CA ARG A 355 -2.24 -18.99 -8.95
C ARG A 355 -1.21 -19.27 -7.86
N THR A 356 -0.19 -18.43 -7.74
CA THR A 356 0.87 -18.57 -6.73
C THR A 356 0.33 -18.38 -5.30
N TYR A 357 -0.65 -17.50 -5.12
CA TYR A 357 -1.20 -17.14 -3.81
C TYR A 357 -2.61 -17.69 -3.54
N ALA A 358 -3.11 -18.53 -4.42
CA ALA A 358 -4.50 -18.99 -4.43
C ALA A 358 -4.94 -19.73 -3.16
N SER A 359 -4.03 -20.48 -2.51
CA SER A 359 -4.36 -21.35 -1.36
C SER A 359 -4.88 -20.58 -0.15
N GLU A 360 -4.24 -19.46 0.19
CA GLU A 360 -4.66 -18.64 1.33
C GLU A 360 -5.87 -17.75 1.02
N LEU A 361 -6.12 -17.47 -0.25
CA LEU A 361 -7.17 -16.57 -0.71
C LEU A 361 -8.44 -17.30 -1.19
N ALA A 362 -8.51 -18.63 -1.01
CA ALA A 362 -9.68 -19.46 -1.37
C ALA A 362 -10.12 -19.31 -2.84
N ILE A 363 -9.19 -19.08 -3.77
CA ILE A 363 -9.43 -18.94 -5.22
C ILE A 363 -8.80 -20.07 -6.04
N ASN A 364 -8.38 -21.17 -5.41
CA ASN A 364 -7.66 -22.26 -6.06
C ASN A 364 -8.37 -22.80 -7.30
N GLU A 365 -9.64 -23.14 -7.15
CA GLU A 365 -10.40 -23.81 -8.21
C GLU A 365 -10.55 -22.91 -9.44
N VAL A 366 -11.01 -21.68 -9.25
CA VAL A 366 -11.21 -20.72 -10.35
C VAL A 366 -9.91 -20.40 -11.04
N THR A 367 -8.83 -20.20 -10.28
CA THR A 367 -7.53 -19.82 -10.85
C THR A 367 -6.90 -20.96 -11.65
N LEU A 368 -6.92 -22.20 -11.11
CA LEU A 368 -6.38 -23.37 -11.80
C LEU A 368 -7.15 -23.66 -13.09
N ARG A 369 -8.49 -23.64 -13.03
CA ARG A 369 -9.34 -23.84 -14.20
C ARG A 369 -9.07 -22.78 -15.26
N THR A 370 -9.17 -21.50 -14.89
CA THR A 370 -8.99 -20.40 -15.84
C THR A 370 -7.58 -20.38 -16.44
N TYR A 371 -6.54 -20.66 -15.65
CA TYR A 371 -5.17 -20.73 -16.15
C TYR A 371 -4.99 -21.88 -17.16
N SER A 372 -5.53 -23.07 -16.87
CA SER A 372 -5.49 -24.22 -17.79
C SER A 372 -6.27 -23.93 -19.08
N ASP A 373 -7.47 -23.35 -18.96
CA ASP A 373 -8.30 -22.97 -20.13
C ASP A 373 -7.59 -21.94 -21.01
N LEU A 374 -6.90 -20.96 -20.40
CA LEU A 374 -6.11 -19.96 -21.13
C LEU A 374 -4.94 -20.61 -21.86
N GLN A 375 -4.19 -21.48 -21.19
CA GLN A 375 -3.08 -22.21 -21.83
C GLN A 375 -3.57 -22.97 -23.06
N GLN A 376 -4.58 -23.80 -22.90
CA GLN A 376 -5.10 -24.60 -24.00
C GLN A 376 -5.65 -23.74 -25.14
N TYR A 377 -6.41 -22.69 -24.82
CA TYR A 377 -6.99 -21.82 -25.85
C TYR A 377 -5.93 -21.03 -26.60
N VAL A 378 -4.97 -20.42 -25.91
CA VAL A 378 -3.91 -19.61 -26.53
C VAL A 378 -3.01 -20.48 -27.38
N GLU A 379 -2.60 -21.66 -26.93
CA GLU A 379 -1.78 -22.60 -27.69
C GLU A 379 -2.48 -22.99 -29.01
N GLN A 380 -3.67 -23.57 -28.92
CA GLN A 380 -4.44 -24.02 -30.09
C GLN A 380 -4.71 -22.87 -31.07
N THR A 381 -5.10 -21.70 -30.54
CA THR A 381 -5.42 -20.55 -31.37
C THR A 381 -4.19 -19.98 -32.05
N THR A 382 -3.03 -19.93 -31.36
CA THR A 382 -1.78 -19.44 -31.93
C THR A 382 -1.34 -20.33 -33.10
N GLU A 383 -1.38 -21.65 -32.94
CA GLU A 383 -1.07 -22.58 -34.02
C GLU A 383 -2.00 -22.38 -35.24
N ALA A 384 -3.29 -22.26 -34.98
CA ALA A 384 -4.28 -22.05 -36.05
C ALA A 384 -4.09 -20.68 -36.75
N LEU A 385 -3.74 -19.61 -35.99
CA LEU A 385 -3.45 -18.30 -36.56
C LEU A 385 -2.19 -18.32 -37.42
N VAL A 386 -1.11 -18.99 -36.96
CA VAL A 386 0.12 -19.17 -37.75
C VAL A 386 -0.16 -19.94 -39.06
N GLN A 387 -0.97 -21.00 -38.98
CA GLN A 387 -1.38 -21.71 -40.20
C GLN A 387 -2.19 -20.83 -41.17
N SER A 388 -3.04 -19.96 -40.64
CA SER A 388 -3.88 -19.05 -41.45
C SER A 388 -3.09 -17.97 -42.20
N LEU A 389 -1.81 -17.75 -41.83
CA LEU A 389 -0.90 -16.88 -42.61
C LEU A 389 -0.49 -17.49 -43.96
N ARG A 390 -0.67 -18.81 -44.13
CA ARG A 390 -0.36 -19.51 -45.37
C ARG A 390 -1.58 -19.47 -46.30
N GLY A 391 -1.59 -18.63 -47.33
CA GLY A 391 -2.63 -18.63 -48.34
C GLY A 391 -3.86 -17.75 -48.08
N GLY A 392 -3.80 -16.78 -47.17
CA GLY A 392 -4.89 -15.85 -46.87
C GLY A 392 -5.02 -14.67 -47.86
N ASP A 393 -6.18 -13.99 -47.85
CA ASP A 393 -6.41 -12.77 -48.64
C ASP A 393 -5.34 -11.71 -48.30
N PRO A 394 -4.63 -11.15 -49.30
CA PRO A 394 -3.65 -10.10 -49.08
C PRO A 394 -4.20 -8.89 -48.29
N ARG A 395 -5.48 -8.60 -48.40
CA ARG A 395 -6.16 -7.52 -47.70
C ARG A 395 -6.30 -7.79 -46.19
N ALA A 396 -6.48 -9.05 -45.79
CA ALA A 396 -6.60 -9.48 -44.40
C ALA A 396 -5.27 -9.70 -43.71
N ARG A 397 -4.16 -9.81 -44.48
CA ARG A 397 -2.82 -10.16 -44.00
C ARG A 397 -2.32 -9.24 -42.87
N PRO A 398 -2.39 -7.88 -42.92
CA PRO A 398 -1.92 -7.02 -41.84
C PRO A 398 -2.65 -7.28 -40.52
N TYR A 399 -3.97 -7.52 -40.59
CA TYR A 399 -4.77 -7.83 -39.38
C TYR A 399 -4.37 -9.19 -38.79
N ARG A 400 -4.17 -10.21 -39.61
CA ARG A 400 -3.73 -11.54 -39.17
C ARG A 400 -2.32 -11.52 -38.58
N GLN A 401 -1.40 -10.74 -39.16
CA GLN A 401 -0.06 -10.53 -38.57
C GLN A 401 -0.17 -9.89 -37.19
N ALA A 402 -1.01 -8.88 -37.00
CA ALA A 402 -1.24 -8.27 -35.70
C ALA A 402 -1.85 -9.27 -34.71
N GLN A 403 -2.80 -10.15 -35.15
CA GLN A 403 -3.33 -11.21 -34.27
C GLN A 403 -2.26 -12.23 -33.86
N VAL A 404 -1.40 -12.66 -34.78
CA VAL A 404 -0.31 -13.59 -34.46
C VAL A 404 0.68 -12.93 -33.50
N SER A 405 1.03 -11.66 -33.72
CA SER A 405 1.88 -10.91 -32.78
C SER A 405 1.29 -10.84 -31.37
N ALA A 406 -0.02 -10.56 -31.27
CA ALA A 406 -0.72 -10.59 -29.99
C ALA A 406 -0.72 -12.00 -29.35
N ALA A 407 -0.97 -13.04 -30.14
CA ALA A 407 -0.94 -14.44 -29.68
C ALA A 407 0.45 -14.85 -29.17
N VAL A 408 1.52 -14.48 -29.89
CA VAL A 408 2.91 -14.71 -29.45
C VAL A 408 3.22 -14.00 -28.14
N ARG A 409 2.73 -12.77 -27.97
CA ARG A 409 2.83 -12.02 -26.71
C ARG A 409 2.15 -12.75 -25.54
N PHE A 410 0.97 -13.32 -25.79
CA PHE A 410 0.25 -14.12 -24.76
C PHE A 410 0.96 -15.44 -24.46
N CYS A 411 1.56 -16.08 -25.48
CA CYS A 411 2.41 -17.24 -25.29
C CYS A 411 3.64 -16.95 -24.44
N GLU A 412 4.26 -15.77 -24.58
CA GLU A 412 5.40 -15.36 -23.77
C GLU A 412 5.04 -15.36 -22.26
N VAL A 413 3.86 -14.85 -21.92
CA VAL A 413 3.38 -14.78 -20.51
C VAL A 413 3.01 -16.18 -19.97
N LEU A 414 2.38 -17.03 -20.78
CA LEU A 414 1.87 -18.34 -20.32
C LEU A 414 2.93 -19.45 -20.35
N PHE A 415 3.82 -19.44 -21.33
CA PHE A 415 4.76 -20.53 -21.60
C PHE A 415 6.24 -20.11 -21.56
N GLY A 416 6.50 -18.80 -21.47
CA GLY A 416 7.85 -18.24 -21.44
C GLY A 416 8.42 -17.91 -22.81
N ARG A 417 9.61 -17.29 -22.79
CA ARG A 417 10.26 -16.70 -23.98
C ARG A 417 10.66 -17.71 -25.05
N ASP A 418 11.04 -18.92 -24.67
CA ASP A 418 11.50 -19.95 -25.61
C ASP A 418 10.34 -20.40 -26.51
N TYR A 419 9.19 -20.66 -25.93
CA TYR A 419 7.99 -21.03 -26.67
C TYR A 419 7.50 -19.88 -27.57
N ALA A 420 7.46 -18.66 -27.06
CA ALA A 420 7.11 -17.47 -27.84
C ALA A 420 8.03 -17.28 -29.04
N SER A 421 9.35 -17.48 -28.86
CA SER A 421 10.35 -17.41 -29.94
C SER A 421 10.14 -18.48 -31.01
N LEU A 422 9.75 -19.70 -30.60
CA LEU A 422 9.41 -20.78 -31.53
C LEU A 422 8.20 -20.40 -32.40
N MET A 423 7.14 -19.86 -31.78
CA MET A 423 5.92 -19.41 -32.50
C MET A 423 6.20 -18.22 -33.42
N SER A 424 7.05 -17.27 -33.00
CA SER A 424 7.48 -16.15 -33.85
C SER A 424 8.19 -16.62 -35.11
N ARG A 425 9.15 -17.54 -34.98
CA ARG A 425 9.85 -18.14 -36.12
C ARG A 425 8.91 -18.93 -37.04
N ALA A 426 7.96 -19.65 -36.47
CA ALA A 426 6.93 -20.37 -37.25
C ALA A 426 6.08 -19.39 -38.07
N ALA A 427 5.70 -18.25 -37.51
CA ALA A 427 4.97 -17.18 -38.20
C ALA A 427 5.79 -16.54 -39.33
N GLU A 428 7.07 -16.24 -39.09
CA GLU A 428 7.98 -15.71 -40.10
C GLU A 428 8.18 -16.71 -41.29
N ASN A 429 8.33 -17.98 -40.96
CA ASN A 429 8.44 -19.03 -41.98
C ASN A 429 7.15 -19.19 -42.81
N ALA A 430 5.98 -19.04 -42.17
CA ALA A 430 4.69 -19.08 -42.88
C ALA A 430 4.57 -17.94 -43.90
N LEU A 431 5.06 -16.75 -43.56
CA LEU A 431 5.07 -15.54 -44.40
C LEU A 431 6.11 -15.64 -45.57
N THR A 432 7.31 -16.20 -45.29
CA THR A 432 8.40 -16.31 -46.29
C THR A 432 8.18 -17.48 -47.28
N GLY A 433 7.56 -18.57 -46.83
CA GLY A 433 7.24 -19.71 -47.70
C GLY A 433 6.30 -19.32 -48.85
N GLU A 434 5.33 -18.43 -48.62
CA GLU A 434 4.46 -17.89 -49.67
C GLU A 434 5.18 -16.98 -50.68
N ARG A 435 6.14 -16.17 -50.24
CA ARG A 435 6.95 -15.31 -51.16
C ARG A 435 7.74 -16.13 -52.20
N LYS A 436 8.12 -17.35 -51.85
CA LYS A 436 8.82 -18.24 -52.76
C LYS A 436 7.88 -18.94 -53.76
N SER A 437 6.64 -19.31 -53.33
CA SER A 437 5.67 -19.94 -54.21
C SER A 437 5.04 -18.94 -55.20
N SER A 438 4.79 -17.67 -54.74
CA SER A 438 4.23 -16.63 -55.65
C SER A 438 5.25 -16.03 -56.65
N ARG A 439 6.56 -16.30 -56.50
CA ARG A 439 7.58 -15.95 -57.47
C ARG A 439 7.90 -17.07 -58.46
N ALA A 440 7.34 -18.28 -58.25
CA ALA A 440 7.53 -19.46 -59.08
C ALA A 440 6.32 -19.77 -59.96
N SER A 441 5.25 -19.02 -59.86
CA SER A 441 4.06 -18.96 -60.73
C SER A 441 4.02 -17.64 -61.50
#